data_8b794e5c04781b3238bdf6fd04de84f2
#
_entry.id   8b794e5c04781b3238bdf6fd04de84f2
#
_cell.length_a   1.000
_cell.length_b   1.000
_cell.length_c   1.000
_cell.angle_alpha   90.00
_cell.angle_beta   90.00
_cell.angle_gamma   90.00
#
_symmetry.space_group_name_H-M   'P 1'
#
loop_
_entity.id
_entity.type
_entity.pdbx_description
1 polymer ?
#
loop_
_entity_poly.entity_id
_entity_poly.type
_entity_poly.pdbx_seq_one_letter_code
_entity_poly.pdbx_strand_id
1 'polypeptide(L)'
;MGTKITYGEQELIASLRHKDEQAFSYLYDHYSGALYGVICQVVGDAELGNDVLQEAFINIWRRMETYDENRGRLFTWMLNIARNAAIDKMRSKGTQQSLKEKAIPNYETLPLSVSPQMDDFGLKKIILQLKDEQRQLIDLSYFQGFTHEQIAKALDMPLGTVKTRIRTALTQLRSLLS
;
A
#
# COMPACT_ATOMS: atom_id res chain seq x y z
N MET A 1 5.15 -33.27 -7.70
CA MET A 1 5.78 -32.23 -6.86
C MET A 1 6.11 -31.06 -7.77
N GLY A 2 5.34 -30.01 -7.73
CA GLY A 2 5.62 -28.81 -8.51
C GLY A 2 6.86 -28.13 -7.96
N THR A 3 7.85 -27.91 -8.80
CA THR A 3 9.05 -27.13 -8.48
C THR A 3 8.55 -25.72 -8.14
N LYS A 4 8.72 -25.29 -6.90
CA LYS A 4 8.35 -23.93 -6.47
C LYS A 4 9.30 -22.97 -7.18
N ILE A 5 8.84 -22.40 -8.29
CA ILE A 5 9.63 -21.44 -9.07
C ILE A 5 9.82 -20.21 -8.19
N THR A 6 11.06 -19.84 -7.96
CA THR A 6 11.43 -18.62 -7.22
C THR A 6 12.04 -17.64 -8.22
N TYR A 7 11.47 -16.46 -8.34
CA TYR A 7 11.97 -15.39 -9.19
C TYR A 7 12.83 -14.41 -8.41
N GLY A 8 13.95 -13.99 -9.00
CA GLY A 8 14.59 -12.74 -8.60
C GLY A 8 13.74 -11.53 -9.02
N GLU A 9 13.87 -10.38 -8.35
CA GLU A 9 13.02 -9.20 -8.65
C GLU A 9 13.12 -8.79 -10.13
N GLN A 10 14.31 -8.73 -10.69
CA GLN A 10 14.51 -8.35 -12.11
C GLN A 10 13.96 -9.39 -13.08
N GLU A 11 14.15 -10.66 -12.78
CA GLU A 11 13.61 -11.76 -13.57
C GLU A 11 12.07 -11.75 -13.55
N LEU A 12 11.48 -11.52 -12.38
CA LEU A 12 10.04 -11.37 -12.22
C LEU A 12 9.50 -10.21 -13.05
N ILE A 13 10.13 -9.04 -12.99
CA ILE A 13 9.76 -7.87 -13.77
C ILE A 13 9.81 -8.16 -15.27
N ALA A 14 10.88 -8.79 -15.75
CA ALA A 14 11.03 -9.14 -17.15
C ALA A 14 9.93 -10.10 -17.62
N SER A 15 9.66 -11.15 -16.85
CA SER A 15 8.61 -12.12 -17.15
C SER A 15 7.21 -11.49 -17.15
N LEU A 16 6.93 -10.62 -16.19
CA LEU A 16 5.65 -9.89 -16.12
C LEU A 16 5.44 -8.94 -17.30
N ARG A 17 6.50 -8.28 -17.79
CA ARG A 17 6.44 -7.45 -19.01
C ARG A 17 6.11 -8.27 -20.25
N HIS A 18 6.54 -9.51 -20.29
CA HIS A 18 6.19 -10.47 -21.35
C HIS A 18 4.83 -11.16 -21.14
N LYS A 19 4.06 -10.71 -20.15
CA LYS A 19 2.73 -11.27 -19.83
C LYS A 19 2.77 -12.76 -19.48
N ASP A 20 3.82 -13.19 -18.78
CA ASP A 20 3.96 -14.56 -18.31
C ASP A 20 2.97 -14.85 -17.17
N GLU A 21 2.07 -15.80 -17.38
CA GLU A 21 1.03 -16.15 -16.40
C GLU A 21 1.61 -16.81 -15.14
N GLN A 22 2.72 -17.54 -15.24
CA GLN A 22 3.37 -18.17 -14.10
C GLN A 22 4.03 -17.11 -13.20
N ALA A 23 4.66 -16.12 -13.83
CA ALA A 23 5.22 -14.97 -13.10
C ALA A 23 4.11 -14.16 -12.41
N PHE A 24 2.95 -14.02 -13.04
CA PHE A 24 1.82 -13.34 -12.43
C PHE A 24 1.22 -14.15 -11.26
N SER A 25 1.09 -15.45 -11.40
CA SER A 25 0.65 -16.33 -10.31
C SER A 25 1.61 -16.23 -9.10
N TYR A 26 2.91 -16.26 -9.37
CA TYR A 26 3.92 -16.06 -8.33
C TYR A 26 3.78 -14.70 -7.64
N LEU A 27 3.60 -13.63 -8.42
CA LEU A 27 3.38 -12.28 -7.89
C LEU A 27 2.16 -12.24 -6.98
N TYR A 28 1.06 -12.84 -7.41
CA TYR A 28 -0.17 -12.89 -6.63
C TYR A 28 0.04 -13.65 -5.32
N ASP A 29 0.58 -14.86 -5.37
CA ASP A 29 0.81 -15.70 -4.20
C ASP A 29 1.74 -15.03 -3.18
N HIS A 30 2.72 -14.27 -3.68
CA HIS A 30 3.74 -13.66 -2.83
C HIS A 30 3.31 -12.33 -2.21
N TYR A 31 2.55 -11.51 -2.93
CA TYR A 31 2.25 -10.13 -2.53
C TYR A 31 0.77 -9.87 -2.19
N SER A 32 -0.15 -10.76 -2.55
CA SER A 32 -1.59 -10.52 -2.32
C SER A 32 -1.93 -10.28 -0.86
N GLY A 33 -1.32 -11.01 0.05
CA GLY A 33 -1.55 -10.84 1.49
C GLY A 33 -1.20 -9.44 1.98
N ALA A 34 -0.02 -8.93 1.62
CA ALA A 34 0.42 -7.60 2.02
C ALA A 34 -0.46 -6.49 1.41
N LEU A 35 -0.80 -6.61 0.13
CA LEU A 35 -1.68 -5.65 -0.54
C LEU A 35 -3.10 -5.69 0.00
N TYR A 36 -3.63 -6.87 0.30
CA TYR A 36 -4.94 -7.04 0.93
C TYR A 36 -5.01 -6.37 2.30
N GLY A 37 -3.96 -6.53 3.13
CA GLY A 37 -3.87 -5.88 4.42
C GLY A 37 -3.99 -4.36 4.33
N VAL A 38 -3.28 -3.74 3.39
CA VAL A 38 -3.36 -2.28 3.15
C VAL A 38 -4.75 -1.88 2.65
N ILE A 39 -5.31 -2.63 1.71
CA ILE A 39 -6.65 -2.36 1.17
C ILE A 39 -7.70 -2.41 2.28
N CYS A 40 -7.69 -3.46 3.11
CA CYS A 40 -8.65 -3.61 4.21
C CYS A 40 -8.56 -2.50 5.24
N GLN A 41 -7.37 -1.97 5.49
CA GLN A 41 -7.19 -0.80 6.35
C GLN A 41 -7.91 0.44 5.82
N VAL A 42 -7.92 0.61 4.50
CA VAL A 42 -8.59 1.75 3.85
C VAL A 42 -10.10 1.56 3.78
N VAL A 43 -10.56 0.38 3.35
CA VAL A 43 -11.99 0.14 3.09
C VAL A 43 -12.78 -0.32 4.30
N GLY A 44 -12.13 -0.92 5.30
CA GLY A 44 -12.77 -1.36 6.55
C GLY A 44 -13.73 -2.55 6.44
N ASP A 45 -13.77 -3.21 5.28
CA ASP A 45 -14.68 -4.32 4.98
C ASP A 45 -13.94 -5.39 4.18
N ALA A 46 -14.04 -6.64 4.60
CA ALA A 46 -13.28 -7.75 4.02
C ALA A 46 -13.77 -8.13 2.62
N GLU A 47 -15.07 -8.13 2.38
CA GLU A 47 -15.66 -8.46 1.08
C GLU A 47 -15.31 -7.39 0.04
N LEU A 48 -15.47 -6.14 0.41
CA LEU A 48 -15.05 -5.02 -0.41
C LEU A 48 -13.53 -5.03 -0.64
N GLY A 49 -12.76 -5.41 0.35
CA GLY A 49 -11.31 -5.57 0.26
C GLY A 49 -10.89 -6.60 -0.79
N ASN A 50 -11.60 -7.73 -0.87
CA ASN A 50 -11.35 -8.74 -1.91
C ASN A 50 -11.64 -8.21 -3.32
N ASP A 51 -12.74 -7.47 -3.51
CA ASP A 51 -13.09 -6.88 -4.80
C ASP A 51 -12.02 -5.87 -5.25
N VAL A 52 -11.57 -5.02 -4.33
CA VAL A 52 -10.51 -4.03 -4.60
C VAL A 52 -9.17 -4.71 -4.88
N LEU A 53 -8.85 -5.81 -4.19
CA LEU A 53 -7.62 -6.58 -4.44
C LEU A 53 -7.59 -7.14 -5.87
N GLN A 54 -8.70 -7.71 -6.34
CA GLN A 54 -8.81 -8.19 -7.71
C GLN A 54 -8.63 -7.05 -8.73
N GLU A 55 -9.28 -5.92 -8.50
CA GLU A 55 -9.14 -4.73 -9.35
C GLU A 55 -7.69 -4.22 -9.35
N ALA A 56 -7.03 -4.19 -8.20
CA ALA A 56 -5.63 -3.79 -8.08
C ALA A 56 -4.70 -4.71 -8.90
N PHE A 57 -4.87 -6.04 -8.82
CA PHE A 57 -4.07 -6.97 -9.60
C PHE A 57 -4.33 -6.88 -11.11
N ILE A 58 -5.57 -6.63 -11.54
CA ILE A 58 -5.89 -6.34 -12.94
C ILE A 58 -5.14 -5.09 -13.41
N ASN A 59 -5.14 -4.05 -12.60
CA ASN A 59 -4.43 -2.80 -12.91
C ASN A 59 -2.90 -2.99 -12.93
N ILE A 60 -2.34 -3.77 -12.02
CA ILE A 60 -0.91 -4.14 -12.01
C ILE A 60 -0.56 -4.87 -13.32
N TRP A 61 -1.34 -5.87 -13.69
CA TRP A 61 -1.14 -6.62 -14.93
C TRP A 61 -1.19 -5.74 -16.18
N ARG A 62 -2.18 -4.86 -16.27
CA ARG A 62 -2.35 -3.94 -17.40
C ARG A 62 -1.25 -2.90 -17.50
N ARG A 63 -0.80 -2.39 -16.35
CA ARG A 63 0.17 -1.29 -16.30
C ARG A 63 1.62 -1.73 -16.17
N MET A 64 1.90 -3.02 -16.19
CA MET A 64 3.26 -3.55 -16.00
C MET A 64 4.28 -2.96 -16.96
N GLU A 65 3.86 -2.67 -18.20
CA GLU A 65 4.71 -2.04 -19.22
C GLU A 65 5.11 -0.61 -18.86
N THR A 66 4.31 0.08 -18.05
CA THR A 66 4.57 1.45 -17.58
C THR A 66 5.42 1.52 -16.31
N TYR A 67 5.69 0.38 -15.70
CA TYR A 67 6.52 0.34 -14.51
C TYR A 67 7.97 0.70 -14.85
N ASP A 68 8.54 1.63 -14.08
CA ASP A 68 9.91 2.11 -14.23
C ASP A 68 10.69 1.89 -12.93
N GLU A 69 11.68 1.02 -12.99
CA GLU A 69 12.57 0.66 -11.88
C GLU A 69 13.35 1.86 -11.31
N ASN A 70 13.59 2.88 -12.14
CA ASN A 70 14.29 4.09 -11.72
C ASN A 70 13.42 5.01 -10.86
N ARG A 71 12.11 4.87 -10.93
CA ARG A 71 11.13 5.67 -10.18
C ARG A 71 10.74 5.07 -8.83
N GLY A 72 10.97 3.79 -8.65
CA GLY A 72 10.65 3.09 -7.42
C GLY A 72 10.64 1.58 -7.60
N ARG A 73 10.66 0.88 -6.49
CA ARG A 73 10.67 -0.58 -6.49
C ARG A 73 9.30 -1.16 -6.80
N LEU A 74 9.28 -2.38 -7.33
CA LEU A 74 8.07 -3.10 -7.72
C LEU A 74 7.01 -3.11 -6.60
N PHE A 75 7.40 -3.48 -5.39
CA PHE A 75 6.47 -3.52 -4.25
C PHE A 75 5.83 -2.16 -3.96
N THR A 76 6.61 -1.09 -3.93
CA THR A 76 6.10 0.27 -3.68
C THR A 76 5.14 0.72 -4.79
N TRP A 77 5.46 0.39 -6.04
CA TRP A 77 4.59 0.70 -7.17
C TRP A 77 3.25 -0.06 -7.09
N MET A 78 3.27 -1.36 -6.78
CA MET A 78 2.06 -2.15 -6.56
C MET A 78 1.25 -1.66 -5.37
N LEU A 79 1.93 -1.32 -4.27
CA LEU A 79 1.29 -0.78 -3.06
C LEU A 79 0.52 0.51 -3.35
N ASN A 80 1.09 1.40 -4.15
CA ASN A 80 0.42 2.62 -4.58
C ASN A 80 -0.82 2.34 -5.45
N ILE A 81 -0.75 1.36 -6.35
CA ILE A 81 -1.90 0.95 -7.16
C ILE A 81 -3.02 0.41 -6.26
N ALA A 82 -2.70 -0.48 -5.33
CA ALA A 82 -3.66 -1.08 -4.41
C ALA A 82 -4.31 -0.02 -3.50
N ARG A 83 -3.49 0.86 -2.91
CA ARG A 83 -3.97 1.96 -2.08
C ARG A 83 -4.90 2.91 -2.86
N ASN A 84 -4.50 3.31 -4.05
CA ASN A 84 -5.30 4.22 -4.86
C ASN A 84 -6.63 3.59 -5.27
N ALA A 85 -6.64 2.32 -5.64
CA ALA A 85 -7.86 1.57 -5.92
C ALA A 85 -8.81 1.54 -4.71
N ALA A 86 -8.28 1.32 -3.52
CA ALA A 86 -9.05 1.34 -2.27
C ALA A 86 -9.64 2.72 -1.96
N ILE A 87 -8.85 3.77 -2.10
CA ILE A 87 -9.30 5.16 -1.88
C ILE A 87 -10.37 5.56 -2.91
N ASP A 88 -10.17 5.21 -4.18
CA ASP A 88 -11.13 5.51 -5.25
C ASP A 88 -12.46 4.77 -5.02
N LYS A 89 -12.38 3.54 -4.54
CA LYS A 89 -13.58 2.77 -4.17
C LYS A 89 -14.36 3.42 -3.05
N MET A 90 -13.69 3.92 -2.03
CA MET A 90 -14.32 4.65 -0.92
C MET A 90 -14.94 5.97 -1.38
N ARG A 91 -14.29 6.67 -2.30
CA ARG A 91 -14.81 7.91 -2.88
C ARG A 91 -16.06 7.69 -3.72
N SER A 92 -16.11 6.60 -4.50
CA SER A 92 -17.25 6.28 -5.36
C SER A 92 -18.52 5.88 -4.60
N LYS A 93 -18.38 5.39 -3.36
CA LYS A 93 -19.54 5.03 -2.49
C LYS A 93 -20.22 6.22 -1.80
N GLY A 94 -20.03 7.44 -2.25
CA GLY A 94 -20.69 8.65 -1.72
C GLY A 94 -19.98 9.28 -0.51
N THR A 95 -18.80 8.83 -0.17
CA THR A 95 -17.97 9.33 0.93
C THR A 95 -17.10 10.54 0.52
N GLN A 96 -17.30 11.12 -0.65
CA GLN A 96 -16.51 12.28 -1.13
C GLN A 96 -16.49 13.47 -0.16
N GLN A 97 -17.60 13.65 0.58
CA GLN A 97 -17.72 14.75 1.54
C GLN A 97 -16.92 14.47 2.81
N SER A 98 -16.91 13.23 3.26
CA SER A 98 -16.27 12.85 4.53
C SER A 98 -14.74 12.86 4.51
N LEU A 99 -14.10 12.61 3.37
CA LEU A 99 -12.64 12.63 3.24
C LEU A 99 -12.08 14.05 3.08
N LYS A 100 -12.85 14.98 2.52
CA LYS A 100 -12.47 16.40 2.42
C LYS A 100 -12.65 17.16 3.74
N GLU A 101 -13.56 16.70 4.59
CA GLU A 101 -13.93 17.33 5.86
C GLU A 101 -13.32 16.64 7.10
N LYS A 102 -12.69 15.47 6.94
CA LYS A 102 -11.98 14.84 8.06
C LYS A 102 -10.80 15.73 8.46
N ALA A 103 -10.94 16.40 9.57
CA ALA A 103 -9.79 16.95 10.27
C ALA A 103 -8.78 15.83 10.51
N ILE A 104 -7.50 16.10 10.26
CA ILE A 104 -6.44 15.15 10.58
C ILE A 104 -6.50 14.88 12.08
N PRO A 105 -6.64 13.62 12.51
CA PRO A 105 -6.78 13.29 13.91
C PRO A 105 -5.59 13.80 14.73
N ASN A 106 -5.85 14.27 15.93
CA ASN A 106 -4.77 14.60 16.88
C ASN A 106 -4.13 13.29 17.33
N TYR A 107 -2.92 13.01 16.86
CA TYR A 107 -2.23 11.73 16.99
C TYR A 107 -1.75 11.38 18.40
N GLU A 108 -1.85 12.30 19.34
CA GLU A 108 -1.47 12.02 20.73
C GLU A 108 -2.38 10.96 21.40
N THR A 109 -3.54 10.66 20.80
CA THR A 109 -4.58 9.85 21.46
C THR A 109 -5.14 8.68 20.65
N LEU A 110 -4.73 8.48 19.38
CA LEU A 110 -5.27 7.39 18.56
C LEU A 110 -4.33 6.18 18.55
N PRO A 111 -4.76 5.05 19.16
CA PRO A 111 -4.12 3.79 18.84
C PRO A 111 -4.26 3.53 17.33
N LEU A 112 -3.20 3.00 16.70
CA LEU A 112 -3.30 2.45 15.36
C LEU A 112 -4.52 1.52 15.34
N SER A 113 -5.60 1.94 14.71
CA SER A 113 -6.78 1.10 14.53
C SER A 113 -6.48 0.10 13.41
N VAL A 114 -5.64 -0.86 13.76
CA VAL A 114 -5.31 -1.97 12.89
C VAL A 114 -6.51 -2.89 12.86
N SER A 115 -7.12 -3.05 11.69
CA SER A 115 -8.23 -3.99 11.56
C SER A 115 -7.74 -5.42 11.88
N PRO A 116 -8.62 -6.27 12.46
CA PRO A 116 -8.27 -7.67 12.73
C PRO A 116 -7.73 -8.42 11.50
N GLN A 117 -8.16 -8.05 10.29
CA GLN A 117 -7.71 -8.64 9.03
C GLN A 117 -6.24 -8.36 8.71
N MET A 118 -5.63 -7.32 9.28
CA MET A 118 -4.18 -7.07 9.13
C MET A 118 -3.31 -8.06 9.92
N ASP A 119 -3.83 -8.66 10.98
CA ASP A 119 -3.06 -9.59 11.81
C ASP A 119 -2.71 -10.89 11.08
N ASP A 120 -3.52 -11.31 10.11
CA ASP A 120 -3.32 -12.54 9.35
C ASP A 120 -2.03 -12.53 8.50
N PHE A 121 -1.48 -11.35 8.22
CA PHE A 121 -0.32 -11.18 7.33
C PHE A 121 0.94 -10.63 8.01
N GLY A 122 0.93 -10.46 9.33
CA GLY A 122 2.06 -9.91 10.07
C GLY A 122 2.37 -8.43 9.77
N LEU A 123 1.56 -7.76 8.96
CA LEU A 123 1.77 -6.36 8.56
C LEU A 123 1.73 -5.42 9.78
N LYS A 124 0.90 -5.73 10.76
CA LYS A 124 0.85 -5.01 12.03
C LYS A 124 2.21 -5.02 12.75
N LYS A 125 2.81 -6.19 12.89
CA LYS A 125 4.13 -6.33 13.52
C LYS A 125 5.18 -5.50 12.80
N ILE A 126 5.12 -5.46 11.48
CA ILE A 126 6.06 -4.76 10.63
C ILE A 126 5.88 -3.24 10.78
N ILE A 127 4.65 -2.76 10.77
CA ILE A 127 4.32 -1.34 10.97
C ILE A 127 4.73 -0.88 12.38
N LEU A 128 4.55 -1.72 13.40
CA LEU A 128 4.96 -1.42 14.76
C LEU A 128 6.48 -1.30 14.95
N GLN A 129 7.29 -1.82 14.02
CA GLN A 129 8.74 -1.64 14.03
C GLN A 129 9.20 -0.28 13.48
N LEU A 130 8.32 0.45 12.81
CA LEU A 130 8.60 1.82 12.38
C LEU A 130 8.65 2.76 13.58
N LYS A 131 9.46 3.81 13.47
CA LYS A 131 9.43 4.93 14.42
C LYS A 131 8.03 5.58 14.41
N ASP A 132 7.61 6.13 15.55
CA ASP A 132 6.27 6.73 15.70
C ASP A 132 5.96 7.78 14.63
N GLU A 133 6.91 8.65 14.32
CA GLU A 133 6.76 9.67 13.26
C GLU A 133 6.56 9.06 11.87
N GLN A 134 7.26 7.98 11.56
CA GLN A 134 7.14 7.28 10.28
C GLN A 134 5.80 6.55 10.19
N ARG A 135 5.39 5.91 11.28
CA ARG A 135 4.11 5.21 11.40
C ARG A 135 2.94 6.18 11.20
N GLN A 136 2.99 7.35 11.84
CA GLN A 136 2.01 8.41 11.69
C GLN A 136 1.86 8.85 10.22
N LEU A 137 2.97 9.07 9.53
CA LEU A 137 2.95 9.51 8.13
C LEU A 137 2.44 8.41 7.19
N ILE A 138 2.78 7.15 7.46
CA ILE A 138 2.22 6.01 6.70
C ILE A 138 0.71 5.90 6.93
N ASP A 139 0.25 6.00 8.17
CA ASP A 139 -1.17 5.95 8.48
C ASP A 139 -1.95 7.06 7.76
N LEU A 140 -1.50 8.29 7.88
CA LEU A 140 -2.15 9.43 7.22
C LEU A 140 -2.18 9.29 5.70
N SER A 141 -1.06 8.92 5.09
CA SER A 141 -0.93 8.86 3.66
C SER A 141 -1.59 7.61 3.05
N TYR A 142 -1.32 6.42 3.62
CA TYR A 142 -1.74 5.15 3.02
C TYR A 142 -3.09 4.65 3.50
N PHE A 143 -3.42 4.85 4.77
CA PHE A 143 -4.66 4.30 5.32
C PHE A 143 -5.79 5.32 5.36
N GLN A 144 -5.48 6.58 5.58
CA GLN A 144 -6.49 7.64 5.63
C GLN A 144 -6.61 8.44 4.34
N GLY A 145 -5.68 8.28 3.40
CA GLY A 145 -5.77 8.84 2.06
C GLY A 145 -5.50 10.34 1.97
N PHE A 146 -4.82 10.94 2.95
CA PHE A 146 -4.41 12.34 2.86
C PHE A 146 -3.28 12.54 1.86
N THR A 147 -3.30 13.65 1.13
CA THR A 147 -2.20 14.03 0.25
C THR A 147 -0.99 14.50 1.07
N HIS A 148 0.20 14.44 0.48
CA HIS A 148 1.40 14.92 1.14
C HIS A 148 1.32 16.41 1.50
N GLU A 149 0.65 17.21 0.67
CA GLU A 149 0.38 18.63 0.94
C GLU A 149 -0.54 18.84 2.15
N GLN A 150 -1.58 18.04 2.26
CA GLN A 150 -2.49 18.07 3.42
C GLN A 150 -1.76 17.68 4.71
N ILE A 151 -0.93 16.64 4.64
CA ILE A 151 -0.12 16.19 5.78
C ILE A 151 0.90 17.27 6.18
N ALA A 152 1.60 17.85 5.21
CA ALA A 152 2.57 18.92 5.44
C ALA A 152 1.93 20.10 6.16
N LYS A 153 0.75 20.53 5.70
CA LYS A 153 -0.01 21.63 6.30
C LYS A 153 -0.48 21.31 7.72
N ALA A 154 -1.01 20.11 7.94
CA ALA A 154 -1.59 19.73 9.22
C ALA A 154 -0.54 19.48 10.32
N LEU A 155 0.61 18.95 9.95
CA LEU A 155 1.71 18.68 10.89
C LEU A 155 2.73 19.82 10.96
N ASP A 156 2.46 20.93 10.27
CA ASP A 156 3.39 22.07 10.16
C ASP A 156 4.82 21.64 9.76
N MET A 157 4.89 20.81 8.71
CA MET A 157 6.14 20.25 8.22
C MET A 157 6.37 20.64 6.76
N PRO A 158 7.64 20.86 6.34
CA PRO A 158 7.95 21.05 4.94
C PRO A 158 7.51 19.84 4.09
N LEU A 159 6.91 20.09 2.92
CA LEU A 159 6.46 19.04 2.00
C LEU A 159 7.58 18.07 1.61
N GLY A 160 8.79 18.58 1.41
CA GLY A 160 9.96 17.76 1.11
C GLY A 160 10.29 16.78 2.25
N THR A 161 10.14 17.22 3.49
CA THR A 161 10.35 16.39 4.68
C THR A 161 9.31 15.28 4.77
N VAL A 162 8.03 15.58 4.53
CA VAL A 162 6.95 14.58 4.48
C VAL A 162 7.27 13.51 3.44
N LYS A 163 7.59 13.92 2.21
CA LYS A 163 7.93 13.00 1.11
C LYS A 163 9.12 12.11 1.44
N THR A 164 10.19 12.70 2.00
CA THR A 164 11.41 11.95 2.34
C THR A 164 11.16 10.94 3.47
N ARG A 165 10.44 11.35 4.51
CA ARG A 165 10.12 10.46 5.64
C ARG A 165 9.20 9.31 5.23
N ILE A 166 8.20 9.55 4.39
CA ILE A 166 7.34 8.49 3.84
C ILE A 166 8.17 7.52 2.99
N ARG A 167 9.04 8.03 2.13
CA ARG A 167 9.92 7.19 1.30
C ARG A 167 10.83 6.31 2.16
N THR A 168 11.42 6.85 3.21
CA THR A 168 12.26 6.10 4.15
C THR A 168 11.46 5.02 4.87
N ALA A 169 10.27 5.35 5.34
CA ALA A 169 9.36 4.39 5.97
C ALA A 169 8.99 3.23 5.04
N LEU A 170 8.66 3.51 3.79
CA LEU A 170 8.34 2.48 2.78
C LEU A 170 9.55 1.59 2.46
N THR A 171 10.75 2.17 2.40
CA THR A 171 11.99 1.41 2.20
C THR A 171 12.24 0.44 3.37
N GLN A 172 12.01 0.91 4.58
CA GLN A 172 12.13 0.07 5.78
C GLN A 172 11.07 -1.03 5.81
N LEU A 173 9.81 -0.71 5.54
CA LEU A 173 8.73 -1.72 5.45
C LEU A 173 9.06 -2.80 4.42
N ARG A 174 9.59 -2.41 3.28
CA ARG A 174 9.98 -3.36 2.25
C ARG A 174 11.08 -4.31 2.72
N SER A 175 12.10 -3.81 3.42
CA SER A 175 13.18 -4.66 3.95
C SER A 175 12.68 -5.66 4.99
N LEU A 176 11.59 -5.36 5.68
CA LEU A 176 10.96 -6.23 6.68
C LEU A 176 10.01 -7.26 6.05
N LEU A 177 9.53 -7.01 4.82
CA LEU A 177 8.63 -7.89 4.08
C LEU A 177 9.36 -8.90 3.17
N SER A 178 10.62 -8.67 2.89
CA SER A 178 11.43 -9.55 2.04
C SER A 178 12.06 -10.74 2.82
#